data_67bda6eb254e6bb6e41e0e1dbe37fe2a
#
_entry.id   67bda6eb254e6bb6e41e0e1dbe37fe2a
#
_cell.length_a   1.000
_cell.length_b   1.000
_cell.length_c   1.000
_cell.angle_alpha   90.00
_cell.angle_beta   90.00
_cell.angle_gamma   90.00
#
_symmetry.space_group_name_H-M   'P 1'
#
loop_
_entity.id
_entity.type
_entity.pdbx_description
1 polymer ?
#
loop_
_entity_poly.entity_id
_entity_poly.type
_entity_poly.pdbx_seq_one_letter_code
_entity_poly.pdbx_strand_id
1 'polypeptide(L)'
;RDTCPNRPLPCKWCKENVMAKDLKHHQRNCDRRLALCLNGCGEMILEREQALHTETCSHRQVICPNNCGRSTKLCDQADHLNNHCDDRMIICPRGCTRIDEHGRKFPNSIKAKLLEIHFKFECDQRPRICKMCGIKVPVLEIDDHCQYHCTHRLVDCRNHGCLKRLPLAKRDDHEKLRCRFRFVLCRQGCGQKVLAIDVGNHMNKSCEM
;
A
#
# COMPACT_ATOMS: atom_id res chain seq x y z
N ARG A 1 -67.17 33.64 -21.53
CA ARG A 1 -66.86 35.09 -21.72
C ARG A 1 -65.35 35.38 -21.92
N ASP A 2 -64.48 34.37 -22.20
CA ASP A 2 -63.01 34.51 -22.22
C ASP A 2 -62.36 34.09 -23.52
N THR A 3 -62.98 34.18 -24.65
CA THR A 3 -62.54 33.59 -25.94
C THR A 3 -62.01 34.58 -26.95
N CYS A 4 -61.76 35.86 -26.61
CA CYS A 4 -61.19 36.78 -27.59
C CYS A 4 -59.67 36.40 -27.90
N PRO A 5 -59.32 35.95 -29.10
CA PRO A 5 -57.96 35.56 -29.46
C PRO A 5 -56.95 36.73 -29.48
N ASN A 6 -57.47 37.95 -29.60
CA ASN A 6 -56.67 39.18 -29.65
C ASN A 6 -56.58 39.89 -28.27
N ARG A 7 -57.03 39.27 -27.19
CA ARG A 7 -56.87 39.83 -25.84
C ARG A 7 -55.38 39.76 -25.43
N PRO A 8 -54.78 40.86 -24.92
CA PRO A 8 -53.42 40.81 -24.40
C PRO A 8 -53.41 40.08 -23.05
N LEU A 9 -52.51 39.13 -22.90
CA LEU A 9 -52.27 38.36 -21.67
C LEU A 9 -50.78 38.43 -21.30
N PRO A 10 -50.44 38.60 -20.02
CA PRO A 10 -49.06 38.64 -19.60
C PRO A 10 -48.41 37.27 -19.70
N CYS A 11 -47.22 37.22 -20.27
CA CYS A 11 -46.39 36.03 -20.24
C CYS A 11 -45.97 35.72 -18.79
N LYS A 12 -46.06 34.47 -18.38
CA LYS A 12 -45.67 34.07 -17.03
C LYS A 12 -44.16 34.27 -16.73
N TRP A 13 -43.32 34.28 -17.74
CA TRP A 13 -41.89 34.41 -17.63
C TRP A 13 -41.41 35.87 -17.74
N CYS A 14 -41.64 36.54 -18.87
CA CYS A 14 -41.13 37.91 -19.13
C CYS A 14 -42.11 39.01 -18.66
N LYS A 15 -43.36 38.68 -18.29
CA LYS A 15 -44.43 39.61 -17.93
C LYS A 15 -44.90 40.53 -19.06
N GLU A 16 -44.37 40.39 -20.28
CA GLU A 16 -44.83 41.13 -21.44
C GLU A 16 -46.19 40.67 -21.89
N ASN A 17 -47.03 41.63 -22.33
CA ASN A 17 -48.36 41.35 -22.85
C ASN A 17 -48.28 40.79 -24.27
N VAL A 18 -48.75 39.58 -24.49
CA VAL A 18 -48.80 38.85 -25.74
C VAL A 18 -50.24 38.51 -26.09
N MET A 19 -50.63 38.53 -27.36
CA MET A 19 -51.99 38.14 -27.75
C MET A 19 -52.30 36.71 -27.32
N ALA A 20 -53.50 36.46 -26.85
CA ALA A 20 -53.91 35.15 -26.32
C ALA A 20 -53.67 34.01 -27.33
N LYS A 21 -53.84 34.26 -28.64
CA LYS A 21 -53.56 33.30 -29.71
C LYS A 21 -52.07 32.92 -29.79
N ASP A 22 -51.19 33.87 -29.53
CA ASP A 22 -49.72 33.71 -29.67
C ASP A 22 -49.04 33.34 -28.35
N LEU A 23 -49.74 33.42 -27.24
CA LEU A 23 -49.16 33.24 -25.88
C LEU A 23 -48.49 31.88 -25.70
N LYS A 24 -49.09 30.79 -26.20
CA LYS A 24 -48.49 29.46 -26.12
C LYS A 24 -47.20 29.35 -26.91
N HIS A 25 -47.16 29.94 -28.10
CA HIS A 25 -45.96 29.99 -28.93
C HIS A 25 -44.87 30.82 -28.27
N HIS A 26 -45.23 32.06 -27.83
CA HIS A 26 -44.29 32.91 -27.10
C HIS A 26 -43.73 32.24 -25.86
N GLN A 27 -44.56 31.56 -25.02
CA GLN A 27 -44.11 30.88 -23.81
C GLN A 27 -43.13 29.72 -24.10
N ARG A 28 -43.20 29.08 -25.27
CA ARG A 28 -42.21 28.06 -25.65
C ARG A 28 -40.86 28.67 -26.05
N ASN A 29 -40.88 29.88 -26.61
CA ASN A 29 -39.72 30.58 -27.14
C ASN A 29 -39.34 31.83 -26.33
N CYS A 30 -39.86 31.98 -25.10
CA CYS A 30 -39.60 33.14 -24.27
C CYS A 30 -38.16 33.15 -23.75
N ASP A 31 -37.41 34.23 -24.06
CA ASP A 31 -36.00 34.39 -23.62
C ASP A 31 -35.80 34.33 -22.11
N ARG A 32 -36.87 34.64 -21.34
CA ARG A 32 -36.86 34.57 -19.86
C ARG A 32 -37.45 33.26 -19.34
N ARG A 33 -37.62 32.27 -20.19
CA ARG A 33 -38.09 30.95 -19.76
C ARG A 33 -36.98 30.30 -18.93
N LEU A 34 -37.38 29.83 -17.73
CA LEU A 34 -36.54 29.06 -16.85
C LEU A 34 -36.71 27.56 -17.14
N ALA A 35 -35.61 26.84 -17.16
CA ALA A 35 -35.56 25.39 -17.28
C ALA A 35 -34.63 24.80 -16.21
N LEU A 36 -34.91 23.58 -15.78
CA LEU A 36 -34.01 22.85 -14.90
C LEU A 36 -32.74 22.45 -15.68
N CYS A 37 -31.61 22.50 -14.98
CA CYS A 37 -30.33 22.04 -15.54
C CYS A 37 -30.42 20.59 -16.02
N LEU A 38 -29.97 20.33 -17.24
CA LEU A 38 -29.97 18.98 -17.84
C LEU A 38 -29.01 18.02 -17.14
N ASN A 39 -27.96 18.52 -16.50
CA ASN A 39 -27.01 17.72 -15.72
C ASN A 39 -27.53 17.37 -14.30
N GLY A 40 -28.72 17.87 -13.93
CA GLY A 40 -29.35 17.56 -12.65
C GLY A 40 -28.69 18.22 -11.44
N CYS A 41 -28.07 19.41 -11.59
CA CYS A 41 -27.52 20.15 -10.44
C CYS A 41 -28.62 20.80 -9.57
N GLY A 42 -29.89 20.81 -10.04
CA GLY A 42 -31.01 21.40 -9.33
C GLY A 42 -31.24 22.90 -9.61
N GLU A 43 -30.34 23.55 -10.34
CA GLU A 43 -30.47 24.96 -10.67
C GLU A 43 -31.51 25.20 -11.76
N MET A 44 -32.28 26.28 -11.60
CA MET A 44 -33.22 26.83 -12.57
C MET A 44 -32.49 27.94 -13.35
N ILE A 45 -32.26 27.73 -14.62
CA ILE A 45 -31.51 28.63 -15.50
C ILE A 45 -32.36 29.11 -16.67
N LEU A 46 -31.99 30.25 -17.21
CA LEU A 46 -32.63 30.70 -18.44
C LEU A 46 -32.33 29.69 -19.57
N GLU A 47 -33.36 29.33 -20.32
CA GLU A 47 -33.23 28.30 -21.35
C GLU A 47 -32.16 28.67 -22.41
N ARG A 48 -32.02 29.96 -22.74
CA ARG A 48 -30.96 30.46 -23.63
C ARG A 48 -29.56 30.31 -23.08
N GLU A 49 -29.37 30.19 -21.75
CA GLU A 49 -28.12 30.05 -21.05
C GLU A 49 -27.80 28.58 -20.74
N GLN A 50 -28.68 27.65 -21.08
CA GLN A 50 -28.55 26.24 -20.81
C GLN A 50 -27.25 25.64 -21.35
N ALA A 51 -26.88 25.99 -22.59
CA ALA A 51 -25.66 25.49 -23.22
C ALA A 51 -24.42 25.95 -22.44
N LEU A 52 -24.33 27.24 -22.13
CA LEU A 52 -23.21 27.81 -21.36
C LEU A 52 -23.13 27.20 -19.96
N HIS A 53 -24.29 27.09 -19.26
CA HIS A 53 -24.31 26.45 -17.95
C HIS A 53 -23.88 24.98 -18.03
N THR A 54 -24.27 24.24 -19.06
CA THR A 54 -23.88 22.83 -19.23
C THR A 54 -22.37 22.66 -19.26
N GLU A 55 -21.63 23.58 -19.88
CA GLU A 55 -20.17 23.58 -19.93
C GLU A 55 -19.49 23.88 -18.56
N THR A 56 -20.15 24.70 -17.74
CA THR A 56 -19.62 25.13 -16.42
C THR A 56 -20.21 24.38 -15.25
N CYS A 57 -21.28 23.58 -15.47
CA CYS A 57 -22.02 22.90 -14.44
C CYS A 57 -21.14 21.93 -13.62
N SER A 58 -21.24 22.03 -12.30
CA SER A 58 -20.54 21.11 -11.38
C SER A 58 -20.97 19.64 -11.51
N HIS A 59 -22.19 19.40 -12.01
CA HIS A 59 -22.71 18.05 -12.26
C HIS A 59 -22.45 17.54 -13.69
N ARG A 60 -21.73 18.31 -14.53
CA ARG A 60 -21.35 17.79 -15.87
C ARG A 60 -20.50 16.55 -15.76
N GLN A 61 -20.65 15.63 -16.68
CA GLN A 61 -19.82 14.44 -16.76
C GLN A 61 -18.43 14.79 -17.31
N VAL A 62 -17.41 14.31 -16.59
CA VAL A 62 -16.00 14.45 -16.97
C VAL A 62 -15.31 13.09 -16.96
N ILE A 63 -14.41 12.88 -17.90
CA ILE A 63 -13.61 11.65 -17.97
C ILE A 63 -12.48 11.73 -16.93
N CYS A 64 -12.20 10.62 -16.29
CA CYS A 64 -11.11 10.54 -15.32
C CYS A 64 -9.74 10.83 -15.99
N PRO A 65 -8.96 11.82 -15.50
CA PRO A 65 -7.65 12.16 -16.07
C PRO A 65 -6.60 11.06 -15.89
N ASN A 66 -6.79 10.13 -14.95
CA ASN A 66 -5.92 8.96 -14.78
C ASN A 66 -6.24 7.83 -15.78
N ASN A 67 -7.17 8.05 -16.73
CA ASN A 67 -7.57 7.08 -17.75
C ASN A 67 -8.05 5.72 -17.19
N CYS A 68 -8.73 5.73 -16.03
CA CYS A 68 -9.29 4.51 -15.45
C CYS A 68 -10.53 3.99 -16.18
N GLY A 69 -10.98 4.67 -17.25
CA GLY A 69 -12.16 4.33 -18.05
C GLY A 69 -13.50 4.79 -17.46
N ARG A 70 -13.51 5.41 -16.28
CA ARG A 70 -14.73 5.92 -15.66
C ARG A 70 -14.96 7.39 -15.96
N SER A 71 -16.22 7.79 -16.08
CA SER A 71 -16.65 9.17 -16.02
C SER A 71 -17.33 9.45 -14.67
N THR A 72 -17.15 10.67 -14.17
CA THR A 72 -17.72 11.14 -12.90
C THR A 72 -18.32 12.52 -13.08
N LYS A 73 -19.18 12.95 -12.17
CA LYS A 73 -19.55 14.37 -12.12
C LYS A 73 -18.33 15.19 -11.72
N LEU A 74 -18.21 16.42 -12.23
CA LEU A 74 -17.09 17.31 -11.90
C LEU A 74 -16.95 17.53 -10.39
N CYS A 75 -18.07 17.71 -9.66
CA CYS A 75 -18.08 17.86 -8.20
C CYS A 75 -17.51 16.64 -7.48
N ASP A 76 -17.64 15.43 -8.04
CA ASP A 76 -17.21 14.17 -7.41
C ASP A 76 -15.81 13.75 -7.90
N GLN A 77 -15.23 14.49 -8.85
CA GLN A 77 -13.95 14.10 -9.49
C GLN A 77 -12.80 14.05 -8.48
N ALA A 78 -12.72 15.00 -7.56
CA ALA A 78 -11.65 15.02 -6.55
C ALA A 78 -11.73 13.80 -5.63
N ASP A 79 -12.93 13.44 -5.15
CA ASP A 79 -13.12 12.25 -4.34
C ASP A 79 -12.79 10.98 -5.11
N HIS A 80 -13.26 10.88 -6.37
CA HIS A 80 -12.89 9.76 -7.23
C HIS A 80 -11.38 9.62 -7.37
N LEU A 81 -10.65 10.70 -7.66
CA LEU A 81 -9.20 10.67 -7.88
C LEU A 81 -8.44 10.25 -6.62
N ASN A 82 -8.89 10.68 -5.45
CA ASN A 82 -8.21 10.41 -4.19
C ASN A 82 -8.54 9.02 -3.63
N ASN A 83 -9.80 8.58 -3.75
CA ASN A 83 -10.30 7.42 -3.00
C ASN A 83 -10.72 6.26 -3.91
N HIS A 84 -11.30 6.52 -5.08
CA HIS A 84 -12.02 5.53 -5.87
C HIS A 84 -11.39 5.20 -7.23
N CYS A 85 -10.36 5.95 -7.66
CA CYS A 85 -9.72 5.70 -8.94
C CYS A 85 -8.77 4.50 -8.86
N ASP A 86 -9.04 3.46 -9.64
CA ASP A 86 -8.22 2.25 -9.70
C ASP A 86 -6.82 2.53 -10.28
N ASP A 87 -6.69 3.56 -11.12
CA ASP A 87 -5.41 4.00 -11.70
C ASP A 87 -4.73 5.15 -10.93
N ARG A 88 -5.24 5.52 -9.74
CA ARG A 88 -4.53 6.49 -8.89
C ARG A 88 -3.21 5.94 -8.41
N MET A 89 -2.22 6.81 -8.33
CA MET A 89 -0.92 6.45 -7.78
C MET A 89 -0.96 6.52 -6.26
N ILE A 90 -0.52 5.45 -5.60
CA ILE A 90 -0.40 5.37 -4.14
C ILE A 90 1.02 4.97 -3.77
N ILE A 91 1.53 5.50 -2.68
CA ILE A 91 2.80 5.07 -2.09
C ILE A 91 2.58 3.71 -1.44
N CYS A 92 3.53 2.79 -1.60
CA CYS A 92 3.44 1.48 -0.98
C CYS A 92 3.27 1.61 0.55
N PRO A 93 2.18 1.12 1.14
CA PRO A 93 1.93 1.23 2.59
C PRO A 93 2.96 0.47 3.45
N ARG A 94 3.72 -0.46 2.87
CA ARG A 94 4.80 -1.18 3.56
C ARG A 94 6.14 -0.42 3.52
N GLY A 95 6.18 0.78 2.94
CA GLY A 95 7.38 1.61 2.91
C GLY A 95 8.49 1.09 2.00
N CYS A 96 8.18 0.24 1.01
CA CYS A 96 9.20 -0.18 0.05
C CYS A 96 9.66 1.02 -0.81
N THR A 97 10.91 0.99 -1.24
CA THR A 97 11.52 2.06 -2.01
C THR A 97 11.97 1.55 -3.38
N ARG A 98 12.05 2.47 -4.33
CA ARG A 98 12.76 2.28 -5.61
C ARG A 98 14.10 3.00 -5.56
N ILE A 99 15.04 2.52 -6.35
CA ILE A 99 16.35 3.14 -6.53
C ILE A 99 16.41 3.62 -7.98
N ASP A 100 16.78 4.89 -8.20
CA ASP A 100 16.97 5.43 -9.54
C ASP A 100 18.36 5.03 -10.12
N GLU A 101 18.62 5.43 -11.35
CA GLU A 101 19.89 5.21 -12.03
C GLU A 101 21.10 5.85 -11.35
N HIS A 102 20.86 6.81 -10.44
CA HIS A 102 21.88 7.49 -9.65
C HIS A 102 22.01 6.92 -8.23
N GLY A 103 21.32 5.82 -7.91
CA GLY A 103 21.37 5.18 -6.58
C GLY A 103 20.52 5.88 -5.50
N ARG A 104 19.69 6.87 -5.85
CA ARG A 104 18.84 7.58 -4.88
C ARG A 104 17.59 6.78 -4.60
N LYS A 105 17.25 6.66 -3.32
CA LYS A 105 16.04 5.96 -2.85
C LYS A 105 14.85 6.92 -2.77
N PHE A 106 13.70 6.51 -3.29
CA PHE A 106 12.44 7.22 -3.15
C PHE A 106 11.28 6.23 -2.94
N PRO A 107 10.17 6.68 -2.33
CA PRO A 107 9.02 5.83 -2.07
C PRO A 107 8.50 5.18 -3.35
N ASN A 108 8.22 3.89 -3.29
CA ASN A 108 7.64 3.19 -4.44
C ASN A 108 6.18 3.58 -4.61
N SER A 109 5.86 4.22 -5.74
CA SER A 109 4.52 4.63 -6.12
C SER A 109 3.93 3.65 -7.13
N ILE A 110 2.71 3.19 -6.88
CA ILE A 110 2.07 2.08 -7.57
C ILE A 110 0.63 2.44 -7.89
N LYS A 111 0.09 1.98 -9.01
CA LYS A 111 -1.35 2.09 -9.27
C LYS A 111 -2.14 1.29 -8.26
N ALA A 112 -3.23 1.86 -7.72
CA ALA A 112 -4.04 1.22 -6.65
C ALA A 112 -4.50 -0.19 -7.03
N LYS A 113 -4.93 -0.40 -8.28
CA LYS A 113 -5.34 -1.71 -8.80
C LYS A 113 -4.24 -2.78 -8.80
N LEU A 114 -2.97 -2.39 -8.76
CA LEU A 114 -1.84 -3.30 -8.78
C LEU A 114 -1.27 -3.58 -7.38
N LEU A 115 -1.85 -2.99 -6.33
CA LEU A 115 -1.31 -3.08 -4.97
C LEU A 115 -1.21 -4.52 -4.46
N GLU A 116 -2.21 -5.35 -4.70
CA GLU A 116 -2.19 -6.75 -4.27
C GLU A 116 -1.11 -7.56 -4.99
N ILE A 117 -0.97 -7.36 -6.29
CA ILE A 117 0.07 -8.00 -7.11
C ILE A 117 1.45 -7.57 -6.61
N HIS A 118 1.63 -6.26 -6.38
CA HIS A 118 2.86 -5.73 -5.81
C HIS A 118 3.17 -6.36 -4.44
N PHE A 119 2.21 -6.45 -3.54
CA PHE A 119 2.42 -7.06 -2.22
C PHE A 119 2.82 -8.53 -2.30
N LYS A 120 2.32 -9.25 -3.28
CA LYS A 120 2.57 -10.67 -3.44
C LYS A 120 3.92 -10.98 -4.11
N PHE A 121 4.31 -10.19 -5.10
CA PHE A 121 5.44 -10.55 -5.96
C PHE A 121 6.58 -9.52 -5.98
N GLU A 122 6.30 -8.22 -5.87
CA GLU A 122 7.26 -7.16 -6.17
C GLU A 122 7.74 -6.39 -4.93
N CYS A 123 6.97 -6.39 -3.85
CA CYS A 123 7.30 -5.59 -2.67
C CYS A 123 8.51 -6.16 -1.93
N ASP A 124 9.57 -5.37 -1.80
CA ASP A 124 10.79 -5.74 -1.06
C ASP A 124 10.53 -5.93 0.44
N GLN A 125 9.51 -5.24 0.96
CA GLN A 125 9.05 -5.36 2.34
C GLN A 125 8.01 -6.48 2.54
N ARG A 126 7.78 -7.34 1.51
CA ARG A 126 6.87 -8.48 1.72
C ARG A 126 7.48 -9.47 2.70
N PRO A 127 6.69 -9.97 3.66
CA PRO A 127 7.20 -10.90 4.66
C PRO A 127 7.52 -12.26 4.03
N ARG A 128 8.68 -12.80 4.35
CA ARG A 128 9.09 -14.16 4.03
C ARG A 128 9.42 -14.92 5.32
N ILE A 129 9.06 -16.17 5.39
CA ILE A 129 9.36 -17.01 6.56
C ILE A 129 10.78 -17.56 6.39
N CYS A 130 11.64 -17.30 7.37
CA CYS A 130 12.95 -17.92 7.44
C CYS A 130 12.77 -19.44 7.65
N LYS A 131 13.32 -20.24 6.74
CA LYS A 131 13.21 -21.73 6.80
C LYS A 131 13.94 -22.34 7.99
N MET A 132 14.90 -21.63 8.59
CA MET A 132 15.68 -22.11 9.73
C MET A 132 15.03 -21.82 11.08
N CYS A 133 14.51 -20.60 11.29
CA CYS A 133 13.99 -20.17 12.58
C CYS A 133 12.47 -19.93 12.60
N GLY A 134 11.79 -19.94 11.44
CA GLY A 134 10.34 -19.69 11.36
C GLY A 134 9.91 -18.24 11.49
N ILE A 135 10.81 -17.28 11.71
CA ILE A 135 10.48 -15.87 11.88
C ILE A 135 10.16 -15.27 10.52
N LYS A 136 9.17 -14.35 10.50
CA LYS A 136 8.85 -13.53 9.32
C LYS A 136 9.83 -12.36 9.21
N VAL A 137 10.51 -12.26 8.07
CA VAL A 137 11.50 -11.23 7.77
C VAL A 137 11.17 -10.63 6.41
N PRO A 138 11.38 -9.31 6.17
CA PRO A 138 11.27 -8.73 4.83
C PRO A 138 12.13 -9.48 3.81
N VAL A 139 11.63 -9.62 2.58
CA VAL A 139 12.43 -10.31 1.51
C VAL A 139 13.78 -9.66 1.31
N LEU A 140 13.84 -8.33 1.38
CA LEU A 140 15.10 -7.60 1.24
C LEU A 140 16.15 -7.99 2.30
N GLU A 141 15.72 -8.37 3.50
CA GLU A 141 16.58 -8.64 4.65
C GLU A 141 16.80 -10.13 4.91
N ILE A 142 16.15 -11.02 4.13
CA ILE A 142 16.15 -12.45 4.44
C ILE A 142 17.56 -13.07 4.35
N ASP A 143 18.34 -12.66 3.39
CA ASP A 143 19.70 -13.20 3.20
C ASP A 143 20.64 -12.72 4.31
N ASP A 144 20.57 -11.44 4.65
CA ASP A 144 21.30 -10.85 5.78
C ASP A 144 20.89 -11.49 7.10
N HIS A 145 19.57 -11.66 7.33
CA HIS A 145 19.06 -12.40 8.48
C HIS A 145 19.62 -13.83 8.53
N CYS A 146 19.58 -14.56 7.45
CA CYS A 146 20.07 -15.95 7.40
C CYS A 146 21.56 -16.04 7.70
N GLN A 147 22.35 -15.07 7.23
CA GLN A 147 23.79 -15.05 7.36
C GLN A 147 24.26 -14.57 8.74
N TYR A 148 23.64 -13.51 9.28
CA TYR A 148 24.14 -12.85 10.49
C TYR A 148 23.21 -12.91 11.69
N HIS A 149 21.89 -12.85 11.49
CA HIS A 149 20.93 -12.62 12.56
C HIS A 149 20.11 -13.85 12.95
N CYS A 150 20.08 -14.90 12.12
CA CYS A 150 19.32 -16.09 12.42
C CYS A 150 19.94 -16.89 13.58
N THR A 151 19.19 -17.06 14.67
CA THR A 151 19.64 -17.84 15.83
C THR A 151 19.78 -19.33 15.55
N HIS A 152 19.12 -19.81 14.49
CA HIS A 152 19.18 -21.21 14.02
C HIS A 152 20.15 -21.43 12.88
N ARG A 153 20.93 -20.40 12.47
CA ARG A 153 21.97 -20.62 11.46
C ARG A 153 23.03 -21.58 12.01
N LEU A 154 23.54 -22.43 11.14
CA LEU A 154 24.59 -23.39 11.51
C LEU A 154 25.93 -22.68 11.65
N VAL A 155 26.58 -22.90 12.77
CA VAL A 155 27.90 -22.36 13.09
C VAL A 155 28.80 -23.50 13.58
N ASP A 156 30.10 -23.35 13.39
CA ASP A 156 31.08 -24.31 13.89
C ASP A 156 31.34 -24.09 15.39
N CYS A 157 31.62 -25.17 16.10
CA CYS A 157 32.09 -25.12 17.47
C CYS A 157 33.50 -24.46 17.52
N ARG A 158 33.71 -23.54 18.47
CA ARG A 158 34.98 -22.83 18.65
C ARG A 158 36.06 -23.66 19.39
N ASN A 159 35.69 -24.77 20.04
CA ASN A 159 36.67 -25.63 20.69
C ASN A 159 37.53 -26.36 19.63
N HIS A 160 38.80 -26.12 19.69
CA HIS A 160 39.78 -26.72 18.74
C HIS A 160 39.63 -28.24 18.67
N GLY A 161 39.60 -28.80 17.47
CA GLY A 161 39.40 -30.22 17.23
C GLY A 161 37.95 -30.68 17.14
N CYS A 162 36.99 -29.82 17.50
CA CYS A 162 35.55 -30.14 17.38
C CYS A 162 35.02 -29.73 16.01
N LEU A 163 34.71 -30.68 15.15
CA LEU A 163 34.18 -30.45 13.81
C LEU A 163 32.64 -30.35 13.78
N LYS A 164 31.99 -30.18 14.95
CA LYS A 164 30.53 -30.18 15.02
C LYS A 164 29.99 -28.84 14.59
N ARG A 165 29.09 -28.87 13.60
CA ARG A 165 28.23 -27.76 13.22
C ARG A 165 26.86 -27.86 13.93
N LEU A 166 26.39 -26.75 14.47
CA LEU A 166 25.16 -26.72 15.26
C LEU A 166 24.49 -25.34 15.19
N PRO A 167 23.20 -25.23 15.49
CA PRO A 167 22.53 -23.95 15.54
C PRO A 167 23.20 -22.99 16.51
N LEU A 168 23.33 -21.70 16.14
CA LEU A 168 23.96 -20.67 16.95
C LEU A 168 23.38 -20.63 18.39
N ALA A 169 22.06 -20.75 18.52
CA ALA A 169 21.38 -20.77 19.83
C ALA A 169 21.85 -21.90 20.75
N LYS A 170 22.42 -23.00 20.20
CA LYS A 170 22.90 -24.16 20.97
C LYS A 170 24.43 -24.20 21.11
N ARG A 171 25.14 -23.22 20.52
CA ARG A 171 26.60 -23.22 20.48
C ARG A 171 27.20 -23.08 21.88
N ASP A 172 26.75 -22.12 22.65
CA ASP A 172 27.33 -21.85 23.99
C ASP A 172 27.07 -23.00 24.97
N ASP A 173 25.90 -23.61 24.92
CA ASP A 173 25.58 -24.81 25.72
C ASP A 173 26.46 -25.97 25.32
N HIS A 174 26.61 -26.21 24.02
CA HIS A 174 27.50 -27.25 23.54
C HIS A 174 28.95 -26.99 23.95
N GLU A 175 29.51 -25.82 23.71
CA GLU A 175 30.90 -25.48 23.96
C GLU A 175 31.28 -25.59 25.44
N LYS A 176 30.36 -25.14 26.33
CA LYS A 176 30.63 -25.13 27.78
C LYS A 176 30.33 -26.45 28.46
N LEU A 177 29.29 -27.18 28.02
CA LEU A 177 28.79 -28.32 28.78
C LEU A 177 28.94 -29.67 28.06
N ARG A 178 28.80 -29.68 26.70
CA ARG A 178 28.61 -30.94 25.95
C ARG A 178 29.75 -31.26 25.01
N CYS A 179 30.62 -30.31 24.73
CA CYS A 179 31.75 -30.52 23.80
C CYS A 179 32.81 -31.43 24.44
N ARG A 180 33.17 -32.49 23.73
CA ARG A 180 34.29 -33.37 24.18
C ARG A 180 35.65 -32.69 24.15
N PHE A 181 35.79 -31.65 23.33
CA PHE A 181 37.01 -30.88 23.18
C PHE A 181 37.02 -29.59 24.03
N ARG A 182 36.10 -29.47 25.00
CA ARG A 182 36.17 -28.39 25.97
C ARG A 182 37.21 -28.69 27.04
N PHE A 183 37.84 -27.67 27.58
CA PHE A 183 38.70 -27.81 28.72
C PHE A 183 37.86 -27.94 30.02
N VAL A 184 38.27 -28.89 30.86
CA VAL A 184 37.68 -29.08 32.20
C VAL A 184 38.83 -29.19 33.23
N LEU A 185 38.55 -28.75 34.45
CA LEU A 185 39.51 -28.94 35.57
C LEU A 185 39.50 -30.41 36.02
N CYS A 186 40.67 -30.92 36.36
CA CYS A 186 40.81 -32.26 36.92
C CYS A 186 39.98 -32.36 38.22
N ARG A 187 39.14 -33.39 38.32
CA ARG A 187 38.29 -33.64 39.50
C ARG A 187 39.04 -34.13 40.70
N GLN A 188 40.27 -34.67 40.52
CA GLN A 188 41.12 -35.13 41.63
C GLN A 188 41.92 -34.01 42.29
N GLY A 189 41.76 -32.75 41.81
CA GLY A 189 42.31 -31.59 42.49
C GLY A 189 43.74 -31.19 42.10
N CYS A 190 44.37 -31.84 41.11
CA CYS A 190 45.73 -31.48 40.66
C CYS A 190 45.84 -30.10 40.01
N GLY A 191 44.69 -29.36 39.77
CA GLY A 191 44.68 -28.04 39.20
C GLY A 191 44.84 -27.95 37.68
N GLN A 192 45.12 -29.06 37.03
CA GLN A 192 45.35 -29.08 35.54
C GLN A 192 44.03 -28.97 34.81
N LYS A 193 44.03 -28.19 33.66
CA LYS A 193 42.96 -28.13 32.67
C LYS A 193 43.26 -29.13 31.56
N VAL A 194 42.35 -30.10 31.39
CA VAL A 194 42.49 -31.16 30.38
C VAL A 194 41.27 -31.16 29.45
N LEU A 195 41.40 -31.69 28.26
CA LEU A 195 40.24 -31.87 27.40
C LEU A 195 39.26 -32.86 27.98
N ALA A 196 37.97 -32.59 27.92
CA ALA A 196 36.94 -33.47 28.44
C ALA A 196 37.01 -34.89 27.87
N ILE A 197 37.51 -35.07 26.65
CA ILE A 197 37.73 -36.38 26.00
C ILE A 197 38.90 -37.13 26.68
N ASP A 198 39.88 -36.42 27.21
CA ASP A 198 41.12 -37.00 27.77
C ASP A 198 41.12 -37.11 29.28
N VAL A 199 40.06 -36.69 29.96
CA VAL A 199 39.95 -36.72 31.43
C VAL A 199 40.23 -38.13 31.99
N GLY A 200 39.70 -39.17 31.33
CA GLY A 200 39.91 -40.56 31.78
C GLY A 200 41.38 -40.97 31.69
N ASN A 201 42.07 -40.65 30.60
CA ASN A 201 43.47 -40.95 30.43
C ASN A 201 44.34 -40.16 31.40
N HIS A 202 44.02 -38.85 31.61
CA HIS A 202 44.74 -38.05 32.60
C HIS A 202 44.60 -38.61 34.03
N MET A 203 43.38 -38.95 34.43
CA MET A 203 43.16 -39.49 35.81
C MET A 203 43.84 -40.82 36.05
N ASN A 204 44.00 -41.64 35.02
CA ASN A 204 44.57 -42.98 35.14
C ASN A 204 46.10 -43.01 34.98
N LYS A 205 46.67 -42.08 34.22
CA LYS A 205 48.10 -42.18 33.79
C LYS A 205 48.95 -40.95 34.12
N SER A 206 48.35 -39.77 34.29
CA SER A 206 49.13 -38.52 34.31
C SER A 206 48.68 -37.55 35.44
N CYS A 207 47.78 -37.96 36.34
CA CYS A 207 47.37 -37.12 37.42
C CYS A 207 48.35 -37.26 38.61
N GLU A 208 49.15 -36.22 38.77
CA GLU A 208 50.01 -36.11 39.96
C GLU A 208 49.23 -35.38 41.08
N MET A 209 48.88 -36.08 42.13
CA MET A 209 48.37 -35.49 43.37
C MET A 209 49.49 -35.30 44.37
#